data_07228232dc28c5816cb093b9daa927cc
#
_entry.id   07228232dc28c5816cb093b9daa927cc
#
_cell.length_a   1.000
_cell.length_b   1.000
_cell.length_c   1.000
_cell.angle_alpha   90.00
_cell.angle_beta   90.00
_cell.angle_gamma   90.00
#
_symmetry.space_group_name_H-M   'P 1'
#
loop_
_entity.id
_entity.type
_entity.pdbx_description
1 polymer ?
#
loop_
_entity_poly.entity_id
_entity_poly.type
_entity_poly.pdbx_seq_one_letter_code
_entity_poly.pdbx_strand_id
1 'polypeptide(L)'
;ISLGELGSESDAVVYSKQGWDILQGKASIALQTYHTQYPLRIGAPIPEIRSRLNLAQGVYLKALAQLSADGVVVEEGQSIRLPNHNSELTPELEEKAASYIKTLEESPYSPPTDIPLDNELLNALIGQGKVVKVNESVVFCASAYQSMTTQIIEHLNANGSITVAEARTIFDSSRKYILPLMEHLDQQRITRRQGDERVLR
;
A
#
# COMPACT_ATOMS: atom_id res chain seq x y z
N ILE A 1 -28.78 -25.13 0.22
CA ILE A 1 -28.08 -26.40 -0.07
C ILE A 1 -26.94 -26.47 0.92
N SER A 2 -27.02 -27.44 1.85
CA SER A 2 -26.10 -27.70 2.93
C SER A 2 -24.73 -28.09 2.36
N LEU A 3 -23.66 -27.38 2.80
CA LEU A 3 -22.29 -27.83 2.66
C LEU A 3 -22.12 -29.08 3.52
N GLY A 4 -22.03 -30.26 2.91
CA GLY A 4 -21.79 -31.52 3.62
C GLY A 4 -20.34 -31.55 4.12
N GLU A 5 -20.14 -31.38 5.43
CA GLU A 5 -18.90 -31.79 6.10
C GLU A 5 -18.84 -33.30 6.13
N LEU A 6 -17.91 -33.91 5.40
CA LEU A 6 -17.48 -35.29 5.59
C LEU A 6 -16.26 -35.30 6.51
N GLY A 7 -16.41 -35.99 7.65
CA GLY A 7 -15.52 -35.96 8.79
C GLY A 7 -14.10 -36.45 8.57
N SER A 8 -13.25 -35.91 9.40
CA SER A 8 -11.91 -36.28 9.92
C SER A 8 -11.06 -37.30 9.13
N GLU A 9 -10.04 -36.77 8.53
CA GLU A 9 -8.61 -37.10 8.39
C GLU A 9 -7.93 -36.49 7.20
N SER A 10 -8.60 -35.67 6.43
CA SER A 10 -7.96 -34.70 5.55
C SER A 10 -8.69 -33.38 5.66
N ASP A 11 -7.94 -32.34 5.85
CA ASP A 11 -8.39 -30.94 5.88
C ASP A 11 -8.88 -30.48 4.47
N ALA A 12 -9.39 -31.41 3.66
CA ALA A 12 -9.85 -31.20 2.30
C ALA A 12 -11.26 -30.57 2.29
N VAL A 13 -11.40 -29.44 1.63
CA VAL A 13 -12.70 -28.85 1.33
C VAL A 13 -13.16 -29.34 -0.02
N VAL A 14 -14.32 -30.00 -0.07
CA VAL A 14 -14.89 -30.56 -1.31
C VAL A 14 -16.08 -29.69 -1.73
N TYR A 15 -16.08 -29.22 -2.96
CA TYR A 15 -17.20 -28.53 -3.58
C TYR A 15 -17.84 -29.44 -4.64
N SER A 16 -19.17 -29.44 -4.78
CA SER A 16 -19.79 -29.93 -6.00
C SER A 16 -19.41 -29.00 -7.17
N LYS A 17 -19.40 -29.52 -8.40
CA LYS A 17 -19.14 -28.71 -9.60
C LYS A 17 -20.03 -27.45 -9.62
N GLN A 18 -21.35 -27.65 -9.42
CA GLN A 18 -22.29 -26.53 -9.38
C GLN A 18 -22.00 -25.53 -8.23
N GLY A 19 -21.61 -26.04 -7.04
CA GLY A 19 -21.22 -25.20 -5.90
C GLY A 19 -19.97 -24.39 -6.20
N TRP A 20 -19.01 -24.98 -6.90
CA TRP A 20 -17.79 -24.30 -7.33
C TRP A 20 -18.08 -23.21 -8.37
N ASP A 21 -18.87 -23.48 -9.40
CA ASP A 21 -19.28 -22.51 -10.42
C ASP A 21 -20.00 -21.30 -9.78
N ILE A 22 -20.84 -21.53 -8.78
CA ILE A 22 -21.51 -20.47 -8.02
C ILE A 22 -20.50 -19.65 -7.22
N LEU A 23 -19.51 -20.28 -6.60
CA LEU A 23 -18.48 -19.57 -5.83
C LEU A 23 -17.59 -18.70 -6.72
N GLN A 24 -17.17 -19.24 -7.88
CA GLN A 24 -16.42 -18.46 -8.88
C GLN A 24 -17.21 -17.24 -9.34
N GLY A 25 -18.50 -17.42 -9.64
CA GLY A 25 -19.37 -16.28 -10.01
C GLY A 25 -19.48 -15.23 -8.91
N LYS A 26 -19.68 -15.65 -7.66
CA LYS A 26 -19.72 -14.72 -6.52
C LYS A 26 -18.39 -13.96 -6.32
N ALA A 27 -17.26 -14.65 -6.43
CA ALA A 27 -15.94 -14.04 -6.31
C ALA A 27 -15.72 -13.00 -7.42
N SER A 28 -16.06 -13.34 -8.67
CA SER A 28 -15.95 -12.44 -9.81
C SER A 28 -16.83 -11.19 -9.64
N ILE A 29 -18.08 -11.35 -9.22
CA ILE A 29 -19.00 -10.24 -8.98
C ILE A 29 -18.49 -9.35 -7.83
N ALA A 30 -18.02 -9.95 -6.73
CA ALA A 30 -17.50 -9.19 -5.59
C ALA A 30 -16.27 -8.35 -5.97
N LEU A 31 -15.35 -8.93 -6.76
CA LEU A 31 -14.18 -8.23 -7.29
C LEU A 31 -14.55 -7.17 -8.31
N GLN A 32 -15.46 -7.47 -9.24
CA GLN A 32 -15.93 -6.47 -10.22
C GLN A 32 -16.55 -5.27 -9.54
N THR A 33 -17.37 -5.49 -8.51
CA THR A 33 -17.96 -4.41 -7.70
C THR A 33 -16.90 -3.58 -7.01
N TYR A 34 -15.88 -4.25 -6.43
CA TYR A 34 -14.76 -3.56 -5.79
C TYR A 34 -13.95 -2.73 -6.79
N HIS A 35 -13.62 -3.29 -7.95
CA HIS A 35 -12.86 -2.58 -9.00
C HIS A 35 -13.63 -1.40 -9.60
N THR A 36 -14.95 -1.51 -9.70
CA THR A 36 -15.79 -0.37 -10.12
C THR A 36 -15.78 0.75 -9.08
N GLN A 37 -15.80 0.39 -7.79
CA GLN A 37 -15.76 1.36 -6.69
C GLN A 37 -14.37 1.97 -6.49
N TYR A 38 -13.31 1.20 -6.73
CA TYR A 38 -11.90 1.58 -6.50
C TYR A 38 -11.03 1.25 -7.73
N PRO A 39 -11.24 1.93 -8.85
CA PRO A 39 -10.60 1.57 -10.12
C PRO A 39 -9.07 1.70 -10.11
N LEU A 40 -8.53 2.55 -9.25
CA LEU A 40 -7.09 2.81 -9.16
C LEU A 40 -6.35 1.85 -8.21
N ARG A 41 -7.06 1.01 -7.47
CA ARG A 41 -6.43 0.02 -6.59
C ARG A 41 -6.03 -1.21 -7.38
N ILE A 42 -4.82 -1.71 -7.13
CA ILE A 42 -4.28 -2.93 -7.76
C ILE A 42 -5.22 -4.11 -7.54
N GLY A 43 -5.81 -4.24 -6.35
CA GLY A 43 -6.73 -5.32 -6.01
C GLY A 43 -7.51 -5.05 -4.74
N ALA A 44 -8.44 -5.92 -4.43
CA ALA A 44 -9.22 -5.91 -3.20
C ALA A 44 -8.45 -6.62 -2.07
N PRO A 45 -8.46 -6.10 -0.83
CA PRO A 45 -7.88 -6.80 0.31
C PRO A 45 -8.50 -8.18 0.50
N ILE A 46 -7.67 -9.21 0.69
CA ILE A 46 -8.11 -10.60 0.91
C ILE A 46 -9.20 -10.72 1.99
N PRO A 47 -9.09 -10.05 3.17
CA PRO A 47 -10.12 -10.15 4.20
C PRO A 47 -11.47 -9.55 3.78
N GLU A 48 -11.48 -8.53 2.92
CA GLU A 48 -12.71 -7.91 2.44
C GLU A 48 -13.50 -8.85 1.54
N ILE A 49 -12.82 -9.49 0.58
CA ILE A 49 -13.49 -10.45 -0.32
C ILE A 49 -13.94 -11.69 0.44
N ARG A 50 -13.14 -12.17 1.42
CA ARG A 50 -13.58 -13.24 2.32
C ARG A 50 -14.90 -12.92 3.01
N SER A 51 -15.00 -11.72 3.57
CA SER A 51 -16.23 -11.26 4.25
C SER A 51 -17.43 -11.22 3.29
N ARG A 52 -17.24 -10.73 2.06
CA ARG A 52 -18.30 -10.68 1.04
C ARG A 52 -18.74 -12.08 0.59
N LEU A 53 -17.82 -13.05 0.55
CA LEU A 53 -18.14 -14.44 0.22
C LEU A 53 -18.73 -15.21 1.40
N ASN A 54 -18.68 -14.66 2.60
CA ASN A 54 -19.17 -15.29 3.84
C ASN A 54 -18.57 -16.69 4.08
N LEU A 55 -17.26 -16.83 3.90
CA LEU A 55 -16.52 -18.07 4.10
C LEU A 55 -15.69 -18.03 5.38
N ALA A 56 -15.65 -19.18 6.09
CA ALA A 56 -14.71 -19.39 7.19
C ALA A 56 -13.26 -19.29 6.69
N GLN A 57 -12.33 -18.83 7.53
CA GLN A 57 -10.95 -18.53 7.11
C GLN A 57 -10.23 -19.72 6.47
N GLY A 58 -10.31 -20.91 7.04
CA GLY A 58 -9.64 -22.10 6.50
C GLY A 58 -10.22 -22.55 5.16
N VAL A 59 -11.55 -22.44 5.00
CA VAL A 59 -12.25 -22.75 3.73
C VAL A 59 -11.88 -21.71 2.66
N TYR A 60 -11.84 -20.42 3.04
CA TYR A 60 -11.52 -19.34 2.12
C TYR A 60 -10.10 -19.47 1.54
N LEU A 61 -9.09 -19.77 2.35
CA LEU A 61 -7.71 -19.89 1.88
C LEU A 61 -7.57 -21.01 0.83
N LYS A 62 -8.25 -22.14 1.03
CA LYS A 62 -8.26 -23.25 0.07
C LYS A 62 -9.02 -22.90 -1.21
N ALA A 63 -10.17 -22.24 -1.06
CA ALA A 63 -10.94 -21.75 -2.19
C ALA A 63 -10.16 -20.69 -2.99
N LEU A 64 -9.44 -19.80 -2.32
CA LEU A 64 -8.62 -18.78 -2.97
C LEU A 64 -7.50 -19.41 -3.81
N ALA A 65 -6.76 -20.37 -3.24
CA ALA A 65 -5.71 -21.08 -3.97
C ALA A 65 -6.26 -21.77 -5.24
N GLN A 66 -7.46 -22.36 -5.15
CA GLN A 66 -8.10 -22.99 -6.31
C GLN A 66 -8.63 -21.96 -7.32
N LEU A 67 -9.23 -20.84 -6.87
CA LEU A 67 -9.65 -19.73 -7.74
C LEU A 67 -8.46 -19.13 -8.50
N SER A 68 -7.31 -19.05 -7.86
CA SER A 68 -6.06 -18.60 -8.48
C SER A 68 -5.54 -19.63 -9.50
N ALA A 69 -5.56 -20.92 -9.17
CA ALA A 69 -5.17 -22.01 -10.06
C ALA A 69 -6.08 -22.11 -11.29
N ASP A 70 -7.37 -21.85 -11.13
CA ASP A 70 -8.36 -21.80 -12.22
C ASP A 70 -8.28 -20.53 -13.05
N GLY A 71 -7.41 -19.56 -12.67
CA GLY A 71 -7.25 -18.28 -13.34
C GLY A 71 -8.44 -17.32 -13.18
N VAL A 72 -9.31 -17.55 -12.21
CA VAL A 72 -10.47 -16.68 -11.91
C VAL A 72 -10.01 -15.41 -11.23
N VAL A 73 -8.97 -15.50 -10.38
CA VAL A 73 -8.37 -14.37 -9.67
C VAL A 73 -6.84 -14.39 -9.80
N VAL A 74 -6.23 -13.25 -9.60
CA VAL A 74 -4.77 -13.09 -9.46
C VAL A 74 -4.48 -12.59 -8.06
N GLU A 75 -3.62 -13.31 -7.33
CA GLU A 75 -3.14 -12.87 -6.02
C GLU A 75 -1.93 -11.95 -6.18
N GLU A 76 -1.93 -10.83 -5.46
CA GLU A 76 -0.86 -9.83 -5.51
C GLU A 76 -0.58 -9.33 -4.08
N GLY A 77 0.36 -9.97 -3.41
CA GLY A 77 0.68 -9.72 -2.01
C GLY A 77 -0.49 -10.05 -1.07
N GLN A 78 -1.09 -9.03 -0.46
CA GLN A 78 -2.25 -9.17 0.44
C GLN A 78 -3.59 -8.80 -0.23
N SER A 79 -3.56 -8.66 -1.56
CA SER A 79 -4.72 -8.30 -2.37
C SER A 79 -4.99 -9.32 -3.45
N ILE A 80 -6.23 -9.35 -3.93
CA ILE A 80 -6.65 -10.16 -5.08
C ILE A 80 -7.39 -9.30 -6.09
N ARG A 81 -7.23 -9.63 -7.36
CA ARG A 81 -7.89 -8.93 -8.47
C ARG A 81 -8.41 -9.89 -9.53
N LEU A 82 -9.28 -9.39 -10.38
CA LEU A 82 -9.61 -10.08 -11.62
C LEU A 82 -8.42 -10.03 -12.59
N PRO A 83 -8.19 -11.07 -13.42
CA PRO A 83 -7.09 -11.09 -14.39
C PRO A 83 -7.08 -9.88 -15.33
N ASN A 84 -8.27 -9.42 -15.72
CA ASN A 84 -8.43 -8.29 -16.65
C ASN A 84 -8.50 -6.93 -15.95
N HIS A 85 -8.37 -6.87 -14.62
CA HIS A 85 -8.33 -5.61 -13.92
C HIS A 85 -6.95 -4.98 -14.07
N ASN A 86 -6.93 -3.79 -14.64
CA ASN A 86 -5.75 -2.97 -14.78
C ASN A 86 -5.97 -1.68 -14.01
N SER A 87 -5.09 -1.38 -13.06
CA SER A 87 -5.13 -0.14 -12.25
C SER A 87 -4.44 1.02 -12.98
N GLU A 88 -4.52 1.05 -14.32
CA GLU A 88 -3.95 2.14 -15.11
C GLU A 88 -4.72 3.43 -14.89
N LEU A 89 -3.96 4.50 -14.76
CA LEU A 89 -4.52 5.85 -14.69
C LEU A 89 -5.10 6.22 -16.07
N THR A 90 -6.25 6.88 -16.07
CA THR A 90 -6.71 7.54 -17.31
C THR A 90 -5.74 8.66 -17.68
N PRO A 91 -5.66 9.07 -18.97
CA PRO A 91 -4.78 10.17 -19.38
C PRO A 91 -4.96 11.45 -18.56
N GLU A 92 -6.19 11.77 -18.16
CA GLU A 92 -6.50 12.92 -17.30
C GLU A 92 -5.90 12.76 -15.89
N LEU A 93 -5.98 11.55 -15.32
CA LEU A 93 -5.40 11.26 -14.00
C LEU A 93 -3.88 11.18 -14.06
N GLU A 94 -3.31 10.74 -15.19
CA GLU A 94 -1.86 10.77 -15.43
C GLU A 94 -1.33 12.19 -15.47
N GLU A 95 -2.05 13.11 -16.15
CA GLU A 95 -1.67 14.52 -16.17
C GLU A 95 -1.72 15.16 -14.78
N LYS A 96 -2.79 14.89 -14.02
CA LYS A 96 -2.91 15.34 -12.62
C LYS A 96 -1.80 14.78 -11.74
N ALA A 97 -1.49 13.49 -11.89
CA ALA A 97 -0.41 12.82 -11.17
C ALA A 97 0.97 13.43 -11.51
N ALA A 98 1.24 13.63 -12.80
CA ALA A 98 2.50 14.22 -13.26
C ALA A 98 2.66 15.67 -12.76
N SER A 99 1.60 16.47 -12.81
CA SER A 99 1.60 17.83 -12.28
C SER A 99 1.87 17.85 -10.76
N TYR A 100 1.22 16.96 -10.01
CA TYR A 100 1.44 16.83 -8.58
C TYR A 100 2.89 16.43 -8.25
N ILE A 101 3.42 15.40 -8.90
CA ILE A 101 4.81 14.94 -8.70
C ILE A 101 5.78 16.07 -9.01
N LYS A 102 5.60 16.77 -10.15
CA LYS A 102 6.45 17.92 -10.53
C LYS A 102 6.47 18.99 -9.44
N THR A 103 5.31 19.32 -8.85
CA THR A 103 5.24 20.29 -7.77
C THR A 103 6.00 19.86 -6.51
N LEU A 104 5.97 18.54 -6.19
CA LEU A 104 6.79 18.00 -5.10
C LEU A 104 8.29 18.07 -5.41
N GLU A 105 8.68 17.88 -6.67
CA GLU A 105 10.07 17.94 -7.12
C GLU A 105 10.64 19.36 -7.14
N GLU A 106 9.81 20.38 -7.32
CA GLU A 106 10.21 21.79 -7.25
C GLU A 106 10.64 22.20 -5.83
N SER A 107 10.14 21.51 -4.80
CA SER A 107 10.51 21.77 -3.40
C SER A 107 10.74 20.44 -2.66
N PRO A 108 11.80 19.69 -2.99
CA PRO A 108 11.96 18.29 -2.63
C PRO A 108 12.02 18.05 -1.11
N TYR A 109 12.54 18.98 -0.32
CA TYR A 109 12.67 18.85 1.14
C TYR A 109 11.67 19.70 1.93
N SER A 110 10.85 20.48 1.24
CA SER A 110 9.79 21.30 1.83
C SER A 110 8.55 21.33 0.93
N PRO A 111 7.98 20.13 0.61
CA PRO A 111 6.89 20.03 -0.34
C PRO A 111 5.65 20.79 0.13
N PRO A 112 4.88 21.38 -0.78
CA PRO A 112 3.62 22.01 -0.44
C PRO A 112 2.64 21.01 0.17
N THR A 113 1.90 21.44 1.20
CA THR A 113 0.97 20.59 1.96
C THR A 113 -0.49 20.95 1.73
N ASP A 114 -0.76 21.93 0.89
CA ASP A 114 -2.06 22.52 0.59
C ASP A 114 -2.55 22.22 -0.84
N ILE A 115 -1.85 21.33 -1.55
CA ILE A 115 -2.28 20.89 -2.88
C ILE A 115 -3.34 19.79 -2.72
N PRO A 116 -4.59 20.05 -3.12
CA PRO A 116 -5.61 19.04 -3.07
C PRO A 116 -5.33 17.96 -4.13
N LEU A 117 -5.15 16.74 -3.69
CA LEU A 117 -5.14 15.56 -4.54
C LEU A 117 -6.21 14.60 -4.04
N ASP A 118 -6.93 13.98 -4.97
CA ASP A 118 -7.87 12.93 -4.63
C ASP A 118 -7.19 11.79 -3.88
N ASN A 119 -7.82 11.30 -2.80
CA ASN A 119 -7.22 10.27 -1.95
C ASN A 119 -6.95 8.95 -2.69
N GLU A 120 -7.80 8.58 -3.66
CA GLU A 120 -7.59 7.36 -4.45
C GLU A 120 -6.38 7.53 -5.38
N LEU A 121 -6.22 8.70 -6.00
CA LEU A 121 -5.06 9.00 -6.83
C LEU A 121 -3.77 9.06 -5.98
N LEU A 122 -3.81 9.68 -4.80
CA LEU A 122 -2.66 9.68 -3.87
C LEU A 122 -2.28 8.26 -3.46
N ASN A 123 -3.26 7.42 -3.09
CA ASN A 123 -3.02 6.03 -2.72
C ASN A 123 -2.46 5.21 -3.90
N ALA A 124 -2.92 5.46 -5.12
CA ALA A 124 -2.35 4.84 -6.31
C ALA A 124 -0.87 5.23 -6.51
N LEU A 125 -0.53 6.51 -6.34
CA LEU A 125 0.86 6.99 -6.44
C LEU A 125 1.76 6.42 -5.34
N ILE A 126 1.24 6.26 -4.12
CA ILE A 126 1.94 5.57 -3.02
C ILE A 126 2.16 4.09 -3.38
N GLY A 127 1.13 3.40 -3.85
CA GLY A 127 1.21 2.00 -4.29
C GLY A 127 2.18 1.77 -5.45
N GLN A 128 2.30 2.75 -6.36
CA GLN A 128 3.28 2.76 -7.45
C GLN A 128 4.69 3.15 -7.00
N GLY A 129 4.89 3.50 -5.71
CA GLY A 129 6.19 3.93 -5.18
C GLY A 129 6.68 5.28 -5.74
N LYS A 130 5.78 6.11 -6.30
CA LYS A 130 6.13 7.44 -6.84
C LYS A 130 6.23 8.51 -5.76
N VAL A 131 5.47 8.36 -4.68
CA VAL A 131 5.46 9.28 -3.54
C VAL A 131 5.44 8.50 -2.22
N VAL A 132 5.90 9.14 -1.15
CA VAL A 132 5.90 8.61 0.22
C VAL A 132 5.16 9.57 1.14
N LYS A 133 4.04 9.11 1.70
CA LYS A 133 3.27 9.83 2.72
C LYS A 133 3.88 9.53 4.10
N VAL A 134 4.50 10.53 4.74
CA VAL A 134 5.15 10.35 6.05
C VAL A 134 4.21 10.66 7.21
N ASN A 135 3.19 11.52 6.99
CA ASN A 135 2.07 11.75 7.91
C ASN A 135 0.84 12.24 7.13
N GLU A 136 -0.22 12.66 7.84
CA GLU A 136 -1.47 13.11 7.20
C GLU A 136 -1.31 14.33 6.28
N SER A 137 -0.29 15.17 6.48
CA SER A 137 -0.12 16.44 5.77
C SER A 137 1.11 16.48 4.86
N VAL A 138 2.10 15.60 5.07
CA VAL A 138 3.38 15.67 4.38
C VAL A 138 3.58 14.46 3.47
N VAL A 139 3.73 14.74 2.20
CA VAL A 139 4.04 13.76 1.15
C VAL A 139 5.30 14.20 0.43
N PHE A 140 6.27 13.32 0.33
CA PHE A 140 7.50 13.54 -0.43
C PHE A 140 7.45 12.79 -1.76
N CYS A 141 8.11 13.33 -2.80
CA CYS A 141 8.47 12.52 -3.95
C CYS A 141 9.40 11.38 -3.50
N ALA A 142 9.27 10.20 -4.08
CA ALA A 142 10.04 9.01 -3.66
C ALA A 142 11.56 9.24 -3.77
N SER A 143 12.02 9.94 -4.80
CA SER A 143 13.43 10.30 -4.98
C SER A 143 13.96 11.20 -3.85
N ALA A 144 13.18 12.21 -3.45
CA ALA A 144 13.55 13.11 -2.35
C ALA A 144 13.58 12.35 -1.02
N TYR A 145 12.56 11.55 -0.73
CA TYR A 145 12.53 10.71 0.48
C TYR A 145 13.72 9.77 0.55
N GLN A 146 14.07 9.11 -0.55
CA GLN A 146 15.22 8.20 -0.60
C GLN A 146 16.54 8.95 -0.39
N SER A 147 16.71 10.10 -1.04
CA SER A 147 17.89 10.97 -0.85
C SER A 147 18.04 11.42 0.60
N MET A 148 16.95 11.90 1.22
CA MET A 148 16.95 12.31 2.63
C MET A 148 17.28 11.14 3.57
N THR A 149 16.69 9.98 3.32
CA THR A 149 16.96 8.75 4.11
C THR A 149 18.42 8.35 4.03
N THR A 150 18.99 8.34 2.82
CA THR A 150 20.42 7.99 2.61
C THR A 150 21.33 8.97 3.35
N GLN A 151 21.10 10.28 3.22
CA GLN A 151 21.92 11.29 3.89
C GLN A 151 21.82 11.22 5.42
N ILE A 152 20.62 10.92 5.96
CA ILE A 152 20.45 10.70 7.41
C ILE A 152 21.24 9.48 7.86
N ILE A 153 21.19 8.35 7.13
CA ILE A 153 21.94 7.15 7.45
C ILE A 153 23.45 7.39 7.38
N GLU A 154 23.94 8.10 6.38
CA GLU A 154 25.34 8.48 6.24
C GLU A 154 25.80 9.36 7.41
N HIS A 155 24.99 10.35 7.79
CA HIS A 155 25.26 11.20 8.95
C HIS A 155 25.33 10.38 10.26
N LEU A 156 24.38 9.46 10.46
CA LEU A 156 24.32 8.59 11.63
C LEU A 156 25.52 7.65 11.70
N ASN A 157 25.99 7.12 10.57
CA ASN A 157 27.20 6.30 10.50
C ASN A 157 28.47 7.09 10.85
N ALA A 158 28.52 8.36 10.48
CA ALA A 158 29.68 9.21 10.73
C ALA A 158 29.70 9.80 12.15
N ASN A 159 28.53 10.17 12.69
CA ASN A 159 28.42 10.96 13.93
C ASN A 159 27.75 10.21 15.10
N GLY A 160 27.15 9.05 14.83
CA GLY A 160 26.49 8.20 15.83
C GLY A 160 25.03 8.61 16.13
N SER A 161 24.71 9.88 16.10
CA SER A 161 23.35 10.40 16.35
C SER A 161 23.02 11.60 15.47
N ILE A 162 21.73 11.97 15.39
CA ILE A 162 21.23 13.15 14.69
C ILE A 162 20.04 13.73 15.45
N THR A 163 20.03 15.05 15.62
CA THR A 163 18.89 15.82 16.14
C THR A 163 17.98 16.32 15.00
N VAL A 164 16.75 16.71 15.34
CA VAL A 164 15.86 17.41 14.38
C VAL A 164 16.47 18.72 13.91
N ALA A 165 17.24 19.43 14.76
CA ALA A 165 17.88 20.70 14.40
C ALA A 165 18.98 20.50 13.36
N GLU A 166 19.83 19.50 13.52
CA GLU A 166 20.88 19.15 12.56
C GLU A 166 20.28 18.71 11.22
N ALA A 167 19.28 17.83 11.24
CA ALA A 167 18.60 17.41 10.03
C ALA A 167 17.94 18.59 9.27
N ARG A 168 17.36 19.56 10.00
CA ARG A 168 16.85 20.79 9.38
C ARG A 168 17.94 21.58 8.67
N THR A 169 19.11 21.66 9.25
CA THR A 169 20.26 22.36 8.66
C THR A 169 20.78 21.62 7.43
N ILE A 170 20.88 20.29 7.49
CA ILE A 170 21.35 19.46 6.37
C ILE A 170 20.45 19.66 5.13
N PHE A 171 19.12 19.68 5.33
CA PHE A 171 18.16 19.75 4.22
C PHE A 171 17.65 21.17 3.92
N ASP A 172 18.14 22.20 4.61
CA ASP A 172 17.60 23.57 4.53
C ASP A 172 16.05 23.56 4.59
N SER A 173 15.51 22.87 5.59
CA SER A 173 14.08 22.59 5.70
C SER A 173 13.55 22.96 7.08
N SER A 174 12.22 22.99 7.21
CA SER A 174 11.58 23.35 8.49
C SER A 174 11.25 22.11 9.34
N ARG A 175 11.01 22.35 10.64
CA ARG A 175 10.56 21.32 11.57
C ARG A 175 9.26 20.60 11.10
N LYS A 176 8.39 21.32 10.37
CA LYS A 176 7.13 20.81 9.81
C LYS A 176 7.34 19.55 8.94
N TYR A 177 8.47 19.48 8.23
CA TYR A 177 8.78 18.39 7.30
C TYR A 177 9.75 17.38 7.91
N ILE A 178 10.77 17.87 8.63
CA ILE A 178 11.84 17.01 9.15
C ILE A 178 11.35 16.14 10.31
N LEU A 179 10.52 16.67 11.21
CA LEU A 179 10.02 15.87 12.34
C LEU A 179 9.19 14.68 11.85
N PRO A 180 8.16 14.84 10.98
CA PRO A 180 7.43 13.69 10.41
C PRO A 180 8.31 12.71 9.65
N LEU A 181 9.31 13.18 8.90
CA LEU A 181 10.26 12.31 8.22
C LEU A 181 11.00 11.41 9.23
N MET A 182 11.56 11.99 10.29
CA MET A 182 12.30 11.23 11.30
C MET A 182 11.39 10.26 12.07
N GLU A 183 10.17 10.65 12.38
CA GLU A 183 9.16 9.77 12.99
C GLU A 183 8.78 8.61 12.06
N HIS A 184 8.68 8.87 10.75
CA HIS A 184 8.44 7.83 9.77
C HIS A 184 9.63 6.86 9.67
N LEU A 185 10.88 7.33 9.70
CA LEU A 185 12.06 6.47 9.75
C LEU A 185 12.12 5.60 11.01
N ASP A 186 11.65 6.14 12.16
CA ASP A 186 11.51 5.36 13.41
C ASP A 186 10.45 4.25 13.24
N GLN A 187 9.30 4.53 12.61
CA GLN A 187 8.25 3.56 12.29
C GLN A 187 8.73 2.47 11.32
N GLN A 188 9.54 2.87 10.31
CA GLN A 188 10.16 1.93 9.36
C GLN A 188 11.32 1.13 9.99
N ARG A 189 11.63 1.35 11.26
CA ARG A 189 12.70 0.69 12.01
C ARG A 189 14.11 0.93 11.44
N ILE A 190 14.28 2.01 10.69
CA ILE A 190 15.60 2.47 10.21
C ILE A 190 16.33 3.17 11.35
N THR A 191 15.62 4.01 12.08
CA THR A 191 16.14 4.72 13.25
C THR A 191 15.36 4.38 14.50
N ARG A 192 15.86 4.84 15.63
CA ARG A 192 15.15 4.85 16.91
C ARG A 192 15.43 6.15 17.66
N ARG A 193 14.42 6.65 18.35
CA ARG A 193 14.54 7.83 19.18
C ARG A 193 15.28 7.50 20.49
N GLN A 194 16.24 8.35 20.87
CA GLN A 194 16.98 8.32 22.11
C GLN A 194 17.05 9.72 22.71
N GLY A 195 16.13 10.05 23.62
CA GLY A 195 15.96 11.42 24.10
C GLY A 195 15.51 12.37 22.99
N ASP A 196 16.33 13.40 22.70
CA ASP A 196 16.08 14.34 21.61
C ASP A 196 16.78 14.00 20.30
N GLU A 197 17.56 12.93 20.29
CA GLU A 197 18.31 12.44 19.16
C GLU A 197 17.69 11.18 18.54
N ARG A 198 18.14 10.81 17.35
CA ARG A 198 17.94 9.51 16.71
C ARG A 198 19.27 8.86 16.47
N VAL A 199 19.28 7.53 16.59
CA VAL A 199 20.41 6.66 16.29
C VAL A 199 19.94 5.56 15.34
N LEU A 200 20.85 4.88 14.66
CA LEU A 200 20.51 3.71 13.86
C LEU A 200 19.95 2.59 14.75
N ARG A 201 19.07 1.80 14.17
CA ARG A 201 18.46 0.68 14.87
C ARG A 201 19.24 -0.61 14.66
#